data_da5bf3cf1ff059182efc0a4d9064f628
#
_entry.id   da5bf3cf1ff059182efc0a4d9064f628
#
_cell.length_a   1.000
_cell.length_b   1.000
_cell.length_c   1.000
_cell.angle_alpha   90.00
_cell.angle_beta   90.00
_cell.angle_gamma   90.00
#
_symmetry.space_group_name_H-M   'P 1'
#
loop_
_entity.id
_entity.type
_entity.pdbx_description
1 polymer ?
#
loop_
_entity_poly.entity_id
_entity_poly.type
_entity_poly.pdbx_seq_one_letter_code
_entity_poly.pdbx_strand_id
1 'polypeptide(L)'
;DLPGGTFTGAGVKTVVLFFEKGSATKKVWFYQLNLDRNLGKTNPLNEKDLADFVELQKSFAESENSWSIDVNSLDHNTFDLSAKNPNKKEEAALRTPAAILEEIKDLDEESADILNSIFELL
;
A
#
# COMPACT_ATOMS: atom_id res chain seq x y z
N ASP A 1 -2.21 -10.35 0.79
CA ASP A 1 -1.85 -9.30 1.76
C ASP A 1 -3.04 -8.36 1.96
N LEU A 2 -3.49 -8.19 3.19
CA LEU A 2 -4.62 -7.35 3.54
C LEU A 2 -4.15 -6.15 4.37
N PRO A 3 -4.68 -4.93 4.10
CA PRO A 3 -4.31 -3.73 4.86
C PRO A 3 -4.76 -3.81 6.33
N GLY A 4 -4.17 -2.97 7.17
CA GLY A 4 -4.60 -2.83 8.56
C GLY A 4 -6.07 -2.40 8.65
N GLY A 5 -6.77 -2.87 9.69
CA GLY A 5 -8.20 -2.59 9.90
C GLY A 5 -9.16 -3.51 9.14
N THR A 6 -8.66 -4.47 8.35
CA THR A 6 -9.49 -5.50 7.68
C THR A 6 -10.30 -6.31 8.70
N PHE A 7 -9.69 -6.67 9.81
CA PHE A 7 -10.36 -7.37 10.91
C PHE A 7 -10.68 -6.39 12.04
N THR A 8 -11.91 -6.43 12.52
CA THR A 8 -12.38 -5.53 13.58
C THR A 8 -11.52 -5.65 14.85
N GLY A 9 -10.99 -4.53 15.31
CA GLY A 9 -10.13 -4.47 16.50
C GLY A 9 -8.65 -4.75 16.26
N ALA A 10 -8.24 -5.10 15.02
CA ALA A 10 -6.85 -5.33 14.65
C ALA A 10 -6.36 -4.25 13.67
N GLY A 11 -5.50 -3.35 14.15
CA GLY A 11 -4.84 -2.32 13.31
C GLY A 11 -3.66 -2.86 12.48
N VAL A 12 -3.39 -4.15 12.54
CA VAL A 12 -2.23 -4.77 11.88
C VAL A 12 -2.57 -5.27 10.47
N LYS A 13 -1.58 -5.28 9.60
CA LYS A 13 -1.65 -5.95 8.29
C LYS A 13 -1.72 -7.45 8.50
N THR A 14 -2.48 -8.13 7.65
CA THR A 14 -2.71 -9.57 7.76
C THR A 14 -2.45 -10.24 6.43
N VAL A 15 -1.91 -11.44 6.47
CA VAL A 15 -1.71 -12.29 5.29
C VAL A 15 -2.68 -13.46 5.36
N VAL A 16 -3.33 -13.76 4.23
CA VAL A 16 -4.12 -14.98 4.05
C VAL A 16 -3.34 -15.87 3.08
N LEU A 17 -3.04 -17.08 3.52
CA LEU A 17 -2.31 -18.07 2.72
C LEU A 17 -3.29 -19.11 2.18
N PHE A 18 -3.32 -19.26 0.85
CA PHE A 18 -4.02 -20.34 0.17
C PHE A 18 -3.00 -21.38 -0.31
N PHE A 19 -3.23 -22.63 -0.01
CA PHE A 19 -2.35 -23.71 -0.46
C PHE A 19 -3.14 -24.97 -0.76
N GLU A 20 -2.63 -25.77 -1.66
CA GLU A 20 -3.18 -27.08 -2.03
C GLU A 20 -2.13 -28.15 -1.74
N LYS A 21 -2.57 -29.24 -1.10
CA LYS A 21 -1.71 -30.39 -0.83
C LYS A 21 -1.67 -31.30 -2.08
N GLY A 22 -0.46 -31.60 -2.53
CA GLY A 22 -0.32 -32.49 -3.70
C GLY A 22 1.10 -32.48 -4.24
N SER A 23 1.37 -31.67 -5.24
CA SER A 23 2.69 -31.54 -5.85
C SER A 23 3.54 -30.46 -5.18
N ALA A 24 4.87 -30.52 -5.40
CA ALA A 24 5.77 -29.48 -4.92
C ALA A 24 5.42 -28.12 -5.56
N THR A 25 5.35 -27.10 -4.73
CA THR A 25 5.12 -25.72 -5.15
C THR A 25 6.31 -25.23 -5.99
N LYS A 26 6.07 -24.72 -7.18
CA LYS A 26 7.07 -24.14 -8.08
C LYS A 26 7.09 -22.62 -8.03
N LYS A 27 5.91 -22.00 -7.92
CA LYS A 27 5.73 -20.55 -7.86
C LYS A 27 4.75 -20.22 -6.76
N VAL A 28 4.97 -19.07 -6.14
CA VAL A 28 4.05 -18.45 -5.18
C VAL A 28 3.55 -17.15 -5.80
N TRP A 29 2.23 -17.05 -5.96
CA TRP A 29 1.59 -15.84 -6.44
C TRP A 29 1.13 -14.99 -5.27
N PHE A 30 1.43 -13.71 -5.34
CA PHE A 30 1.10 -12.71 -4.33
C PHE A 30 0.07 -11.74 -4.87
N TYR A 31 -0.82 -11.34 -3.99
CA TYR A 31 -1.72 -10.22 -4.22
C TYR A 31 -1.72 -9.30 -3.00
N GLN A 32 -1.47 -8.03 -3.22
CA GLN A 32 -1.50 -6.99 -2.19
C GLN A 32 -2.71 -6.10 -2.41
N LEU A 33 -3.67 -6.16 -1.50
CA LEU A 33 -4.84 -5.29 -1.55
C LEU A 33 -4.44 -3.87 -1.12
N ASN A 34 -4.48 -2.95 -2.06
CA ASN A 34 -4.27 -1.52 -1.83
C ASN A 34 -5.61 -0.80 -1.99
N LEU A 35 -5.99 -0.04 -0.97
CA LEU A 35 -7.23 0.75 -0.96
C LEU A 35 -6.88 2.21 -0.64
N ASP A 36 -7.52 3.14 -1.34
CA ASP A 36 -7.39 4.59 -1.10
C ASP A 36 -8.14 5.06 0.15
N ARG A 37 -8.57 4.12 0.99
CA ARG A 37 -9.33 4.35 2.22
C ARG A 37 -8.84 3.49 3.36
N ASN A 38 -9.02 3.96 4.57
CA ASN A 38 -8.75 3.17 5.75
C ASN A 38 -9.94 2.24 6.06
N LEU A 39 -9.63 0.97 6.31
CA LEU A 39 -10.60 0.00 6.76
C LEU A 39 -10.87 0.12 8.26
N GLY A 40 -12.07 -0.24 8.68
CA GLY A 40 -12.47 -0.22 10.08
C GLY A 40 -13.93 -0.60 10.27
N LYS A 41 -14.42 -0.48 11.49
CA LYS A 41 -15.81 -0.86 11.86
C LYS A 41 -16.88 -0.13 11.02
N THR A 42 -16.66 1.15 10.74
CA THR A 42 -17.59 2.00 9.97
C THR A 42 -17.38 1.90 8.46
N ASN A 43 -16.25 1.37 8.04
CA ASN A 43 -15.86 1.27 6.65
C ASN A 43 -15.17 -0.08 6.40
N PRO A 44 -15.92 -1.20 6.47
CA PRO A 44 -15.36 -2.53 6.37
C PRO A 44 -14.95 -2.89 4.93
N LEU A 45 -14.15 -3.94 4.81
CA LEU A 45 -13.87 -4.59 3.54
C LEU A 45 -15.17 -5.10 2.90
N ASN A 46 -15.31 -4.93 1.59
CA ASN A 46 -16.49 -5.36 0.85
C ASN A 46 -16.10 -6.13 -0.43
N GLU A 47 -17.08 -6.72 -1.10
CA GLU A 47 -16.86 -7.54 -2.29
C GLU A 47 -16.24 -6.75 -3.46
N LYS A 48 -16.54 -5.46 -3.59
CA LYS A 48 -16.00 -4.62 -4.66
C LYS A 48 -14.49 -4.41 -4.49
N ASP A 49 -14.02 -4.32 -3.26
CA ASP A 49 -12.59 -4.19 -2.95
C ASP A 49 -11.79 -5.43 -3.39
N LEU A 50 -12.45 -6.59 -3.43
CA LEU A 50 -11.83 -7.87 -3.81
C LEU A 50 -12.10 -8.28 -5.27
N ALA A 51 -12.83 -7.49 -6.04
CA ALA A 51 -13.20 -7.84 -7.42
C ALA A 51 -11.97 -8.09 -8.29
N ASP A 52 -10.95 -7.24 -8.21
CA ASP A 52 -9.68 -7.38 -8.90
C ASP A 52 -8.94 -8.68 -8.50
N PHE A 53 -8.88 -8.97 -7.20
CA PHE A 53 -8.31 -10.22 -6.70
C PHE A 53 -9.02 -11.45 -7.28
N VAL A 54 -10.36 -11.45 -7.26
CA VAL A 54 -11.17 -12.58 -7.75
C VAL A 54 -10.95 -12.82 -9.24
N GLU A 55 -10.74 -11.77 -10.02
CA GLU A 55 -10.46 -11.89 -11.44
C GLU A 55 -9.03 -12.39 -11.72
N LEU A 56 -8.04 -11.77 -11.09
CA LEU A 56 -6.63 -12.09 -11.31
C LEU A 56 -6.23 -13.49 -10.80
N GLN A 57 -6.84 -13.97 -9.70
CA GLN A 57 -6.54 -15.29 -9.15
C GLN A 57 -6.88 -16.44 -10.11
N LYS A 58 -7.82 -16.25 -11.04
CA LYS A 58 -8.22 -17.30 -12.01
C LYS A 58 -7.08 -17.74 -12.94
N SER A 59 -6.19 -16.80 -13.26
CA SER A 59 -5.05 -17.03 -14.15
C SER A 59 -3.71 -16.77 -13.48
N PHE A 60 -3.71 -16.38 -12.19
CA PHE A 60 -2.52 -15.89 -11.48
C PHE A 60 -1.81 -14.78 -12.24
N ALA A 61 -2.60 -13.88 -12.83
CA ALA A 61 -2.09 -12.80 -13.64
C ALA A 61 -1.27 -11.80 -12.82
N GLU A 62 -0.28 -11.20 -13.46
CA GLU A 62 0.53 -10.14 -12.87
C GLU A 62 -0.11 -8.77 -13.11
N SER A 63 -0.05 -7.91 -12.13
CA SER A 63 -0.57 -6.55 -12.17
C SER A 63 0.26 -5.64 -11.26
N GLU A 64 -0.14 -4.38 -11.12
CA GLU A 64 0.47 -3.45 -10.16
C GLU A 64 0.37 -3.97 -8.71
N ASN A 65 -0.68 -4.73 -8.40
CA ASN A 65 -0.97 -5.29 -7.07
C ASN A 65 -0.64 -6.78 -6.95
N SER A 66 -0.22 -7.44 -8.02
CA SER A 66 0.05 -8.89 -8.02
C SER A 66 1.32 -9.25 -8.78
N TRP A 67 2.04 -10.24 -8.26
CA TRP A 67 3.29 -10.74 -8.81
C TRP A 67 3.52 -12.20 -8.43
N SER A 68 4.41 -12.86 -9.12
CA SER A 68 4.81 -14.23 -8.84
C SER A 68 6.29 -14.33 -8.50
N ILE A 69 6.63 -15.25 -7.62
CA ILE A 69 8.01 -15.56 -7.25
C ILE A 69 8.24 -17.05 -7.46
N ASP A 70 9.38 -17.40 -8.07
CA ASP A 70 9.82 -18.78 -8.16
C ASP A 70 10.35 -19.24 -6.80
N VAL A 71 9.94 -20.44 -6.36
CA VAL A 71 10.37 -21.01 -5.07
C VAL A 71 11.88 -21.20 -5.01
N ASN A 72 12.55 -21.43 -6.16
CA ASN A 72 13.99 -21.55 -6.21
C ASN A 72 14.74 -20.25 -5.90
N SER A 73 14.06 -19.11 -5.99
CA SER A 73 14.63 -17.81 -5.61
C SER A 73 14.49 -17.46 -4.12
N LEU A 74 13.76 -18.27 -3.37
CA LEU A 74 13.60 -18.11 -1.92
C LEU A 74 14.77 -18.70 -1.15
N ASP A 75 15.03 -18.17 0.03
CA ASP A 75 16.00 -18.78 0.95
C ASP A 75 15.43 -20.11 1.46
N HIS A 76 16.07 -21.22 1.08
CA HIS A 76 15.66 -22.56 1.46
C HIS A 76 15.83 -22.90 2.94
N ASN A 77 16.51 -22.04 3.72
CA ASN A 77 16.66 -22.23 5.15
C ASN A 77 15.50 -21.64 5.94
N THR A 78 14.97 -20.50 5.48
CA THR A 78 13.93 -19.75 6.17
C THR A 78 12.58 -19.85 5.49
N PHE A 79 12.55 -20.15 4.19
CA PHE A 79 11.35 -20.08 3.34
C PHE A 79 10.55 -18.78 3.53
N ASP A 80 11.28 -17.67 3.67
CA ASP A 80 10.68 -16.36 3.90
C ASP A 80 9.87 -15.90 2.69
N LEU A 81 8.56 -15.75 2.90
CA LEU A 81 7.60 -15.28 1.90
C LEU A 81 7.34 -13.76 2.00
N SER A 82 8.11 -13.02 2.78
CA SER A 82 7.97 -11.57 2.92
C SER A 82 8.55 -10.78 1.73
N ALA A 83 8.22 -11.22 0.53
CA ALA A 83 8.69 -10.60 -0.71
C ALA A 83 7.98 -9.28 -0.96
N LYS A 84 8.76 -8.23 -1.22
CA LYS A 84 8.24 -6.92 -1.58
C LYS A 84 7.65 -6.96 -3.00
N ASN A 85 6.58 -6.19 -3.20
CA ASN A 85 5.98 -6.02 -4.52
C ASN A 85 6.98 -5.32 -5.47
N PRO A 86 7.46 -5.99 -6.53
CA PRO A 86 8.38 -5.39 -7.48
C PRO A 86 7.71 -4.38 -8.43
N ASN A 87 6.37 -4.45 -8.55
CA ASN A 87 5.58 -3.61 -9.44
C ASN A 87 5.07 -2.34 -8.72
N LYS A 88 5.34 -2.22 -7.40
CA LYS A 88 4.96 -1.02 -6.66
C LYS A 88 5.71 0.17 -7.25
N LYS A 89 4.98 1.13 -7.82
CA LYS A 89 5.57 2.43 -8.19
C LYS A 89 6.22 3.00 -6.93
N GLU A 90 7.47 3.41 -7.04
CA GLU A 90 8.13 4.16 -5.97
C GLU A 90 7.20 5.31 -5.61
N GLU A 91 6.72 5.33 -4.37
CA GLU A 91 6.06 6.51 -3.83
C GLU A 91 7.03 7.66 -4.07
N ALA A 92 6.55 8.73 -4.71
CA ALA A 92 7.37 9.91 -5.01
C ALA A 92 8.22 10.19 -3.77
N ALA A 93 9.54 10.26 -3.95
CA ALA A 93 10.48 10.36 -2.85
C ALA A 93 9.96 11.41 -1.87
N LEU A 94 9.82 11.01 -0.60
CA LEU A 94 9.34 11.91 0.45
C LEU A 94 10.13 13.21 0.33
N ARG A 95 9.42 14.33 0.25
CA ARG A 95 10.04 15.65 0.17
C ARG A 95 11.09 15.77 1.28
N THR A 96 12.27 16.26 0.95
CA THR A 96 13.31 16.43 1.95
C THR A 96 12.84 17.38 3.04
N PRO A 97 13.30 17.23 4.28
CA PRO A 97 12.96 18.19 5.34
C PRO A 97 13.30 19.64 4.95
N ALA A 98 14.35 19.85 4.19
CA ALA A 98 14.73 21.17 3.68
C ALA A 98 13.66 21.75 2.73
N ALA A 99 13.16 20.94 1.77
CA ALA A 99 12.10 21.38 0.87
C ALA A 99 10.78 21.69 1.59
N ILE A 100 10.48 20.96 2.65
CA ILE A 100 9.29 21.22 3.48
C ILE A 100 9.46 22.54 4.26
N LEU A 101 10.65 22.77 4.82
CA LEU A 101 10.92 24.02 5.56
C LEU A 101 10.91 25.24 4.64
N GLU A 102 11.37 25.11 3.41
CA GLU A 102 11.33 26.17 2.40
C GLU A 102 9.87 26.52 2.04
N GLU A 103 9.03 25.52 1.80
CA GLU A 103 7.60 25.73 1.54
C GLU A 103 6.87 26.37 2.72
N ILE A 104 7.20 26.00 3.96
CA ILE A 104 6.63 26.63 5.17
C ILE A 104 7.01 28.11 5.21
N LYS A 105 8.28 28.43 4.92
CA LYS A 105 8.76 29.82 4.91
C LYS A 105 8.02 30.65 3.85
N ASP A 106 7.85 30.14 2.65
CA ASP A 106 7.12 30.82 1.57
C ASP A 106 5.66 31.09 1.95
N LEU A 107 5.01 30.13 2.59
CA LEU A 107 3.63 30.27 3.09
C LEU A 107 3.53 31.29 4.24
N ASP A 108 4.54 31.36 5.12
CA ASP A 108 4.60 32.36 6.18
C ASP A 108 4.77 33.78 5.63
N GLU A 109 5.61 33.96 4.59
CA GLU A 109 5.77 35.24 3.91
C GLU A 109 4.45 35.66 3.22
N GLU A 110 3.78 34.76 2.50
CA GLU A 110 2.48 35.03 1.89
C GLU A 110 1.41 35.42 2.94
N SER A 111 1.40 34.72 4.07
CA SER A 111 0.49 35.04 5.17
C SER A 111 0.74 36.42 5.76
N ALA A 112 2.00 36.82 5.91
CA ALA A 112 2.38 38.13 6.40
C ALA A 112 1.96 39.25 5.43
N ASP A 113 2.11 39.03 4.13
CA ASP A 113 1.70 39.99 3.08
C ASP A 113 0.17 40.18 3.06
N ILE A 114 -0.59 39.09 3.21
CA ILE A 114 -2.04 39.14 3.31
C ILE A 114 -2.46 39.94 4.57
N LEU A 115 -1.84 39.68 5.73
CA LEU A 115 -2.13 40.41 6.95
C LEU A 115 -1.82 41.90 6.80
N ASN A 116 -0.69 42.28 6.22
CA ASN A 116 -0.34 43.66 5.95
C ASN A 116 -1.39 44.36 5.05
N SER A 117 -1.82 43.64 3.99
CA SER A 117 -2.87 44.15 3.10
C SER A 117 -4.21 44.41 3.82
N ILE A 118 -4.54 43.57 4.79
CA ILE A 118 -5.73 43.75 5.61
C ILE A 118 -5.58 44.99 6.54
N PHE A 119 -4.39 45.15 7.11
CA PHE A 119 -4.12 46.35 7.97
C PHE A 119 -4.20 47.65 7.17
N GLU A 120 -3.82 47.68 5.91
CA GLU A 120 -3.92 48.86 5.04
C GLU A 120 -5.38 49.20 4.66
N LEU A 121 -6.29 48.27 4.82
CA LEU A 121 -7.72 48.46 4.54
C LEU A 121 -8.54 48.89 5.75
N LEU A 122 -7.96 48.87 6.96
CA LEU A 122 -8.57 49.28 8.23
C LEU A 122 -8.22 50.73 8.57
#